data_bb375f1a6ff3d8236f753719702398de
#
_entry.id   bb375f1a6ff3d8236f753719702398de
#
_cell.length_a   1.000
_cell.length_b   1.000
_cell.length_c   1.000
_cell.angle_alpha   90.00
_cell.angle_beta   90.00
_cell.angle_gamma   90.00
#
_symmetry.space_group_name_H-M   'P 1'
#
loop_
_entity.id
_entity.type
_entity.pdbx_description
1 polymer ?
#
loop_
_entity_poly.entity_id
_entity_poly.type
_entity_poly.pdbx_seq_one_letter_code
_entity_poly.pdbx_strand_id
1 'polypeptide(L)'
;PDLGDRVSAGQPLVQLDREKLQYSLDQQRAAHERSLTKYGASGAEQLPRIEDTPDVRRASAELAQAKQALERAKELHKRQLIPQQALDDADTALRLKNAAYDAAMQEAKNLRADIDASEAAMKLAERHLEDASIRAPFDGYVQQRMVSLGELVKAQMPVMTVVRVDPLKLLSEIPERMAPWVKVGQPLTLSVDAFPDKRFNATVSRISPAVNTQTRTFAFEALAPNAEALLKPGTFARVRLETSLVEQVLAIPYAAMQYRYGVYRAFAVDGDHLE
;
A
#
# COMPACT_ATOMS: atom_id res chain seq x y z
N PRO A 1 18.18 14.29 4.66
CA PRO A 1 19.27 13.31 4.76
C PRO A 1 20.07 13.26 3.46
N ASP A 2 21.33 12.87 3.54
CA ASP A 2 22.24 12.79 2.41
C ASP A 2 22.81 11.36 2.27
N LEU A 3 23.66 11.13 1.27
CA LEU A 3 24.29 9.83 0.99
C LEU A 3 24.93 9.25 2.27
N GLY A 4 24.55 8.04 2.62
CA GLY A 4 25.07 7.31 3.78
C GLY A 4 24.33 7.55 5.08
N ASP A 5 23.42 8.52 5.15
CA ASP A 5 22.64 8.78 6.34
C ASP A 5 21.70 7.61 6.66
N ARG A 6 21.59 7.29 7.96
CA ARG A 6 20.58 6.36 8.46
C ARG A 6 19.23 7.08 8.56
N VAL A 7 18.17 6.42 8.11
CA VAL A 7 16.80 6.92 8.16
C VAL A 7 15.88 5.88 8.79
N SER A 8 14.91 6.36 9.54
CA SER A 8 13.89 5.52 10.19
C SER A 8 12.57 5.59 9.42
N ALA A 9 11.77 4.53 9.52
CA ALA A 9 10.43 4.49 8.93
C ALA A 9 9.60 5.71 9.35
N GLY A 10 8.95 6.37 8.40
CA GLY A 10 8.18 7.59 8.63
C GLY A 10 9.00 8.89 8.71
N GLN A 11 10.32 8.82 8.77
CA GLN A 11 11.18 10.01 8.79
C GLN A 11 11.03 10.79 7.47
N PRO A 12 10.84 12.13 7.50
CA PRO A 12 10.79 12.94 6.29
C PRO A 12 12.15 12.95 5.57
N LEU A 13 12.13 12.61 4.29
CA LEU A 13 13.30 12.58 3.42
C LEU A 13 13.40 13.85 2.57
N VAL A 14 12.28 14.24 1.97
CA VAL A 14 12.17 15.41 1.11
C VAL A 14 10.91 16.16 1.46
N GLN A 15 11.01 17.47 1.56
CA GLN A 15 9.90 18.38 1.76
C GLN A 15 9.71 19.20 0.49
N LEU A 16 8.59 19.00 -0.18
CA LEU A 16 8.18 19.83 -1.32
C LEU A 16 7.61 21.16 -0.84
N ASP A 17 7.49 22.14 -1.75
CA ASP A 17 6.77 23.37 -1.48
C ASP A 17 5.30 23.07 -1.19
N ARG A 18 4.84 23.48 -0.01
CA ARG A 18 3.49 23.18 0.49
C ARG A 18 2.51 24.32 0.33
N GLU A 19 2.98 25.52 0.00
CA GLU A 19 2.18 26.73 0.06
C GLU A 19 0.93 26.63 -0.83
N LYS A 20 1.11 26.26 -2.09
CA LYS A 20 0.00 26.08 -3.04
C LYS A 20 -0.97 24.97 -2.63
N LEU A 21 -0.45 23.89 -2.06
CA LEU A 21 -1.28 22.76 -1.59
C LEU A 21 -2.08 23.16 -0.36
N GLN A 22 -1.49 23.97 0.54
CA GLN A 22 -2.20 24.50 1.70
C GLN A 22 -3.36 25.40 1.27
N TYR A 23 -3.14 26.33 0.33
CA TYR A 23 -4.22 27.16 -0.20
C TYR A 23 -5.32 26.34 -0.87
N SER A 24 -4.95 25.28 -1.59
CA SER A 24 -5.93 24.36 -2.17
C SER A 24 -6.77 23.66 -1.10
N LEU A 25 -6.15 23.19 -0.03
CA LEU A 25 -6.85 22.57 1.10
C LEU A 25 -7.80 23.58 1.76
N ASP A 26 -7.34 24.79 2.04
CA ASP A 26 -8.13 25.83 2.68
C ASP A 26 -9.35 26.21 1.81
N GLN A 27 -9.18 26.24 0.48
CA GLN A 27 -10.29 26.44 -0.46
C GLN A 27 -11.32 25.29 -0.39
N GLN A 28 -10.88 24.03 -0.36
CA GLN A 28 -11.80 22.89 -0.28
C GLN A 28 -12.48 22.82 1.09
N ARG A 29 -11.77 23.16 2.17
CA ARG A 29 -12.34 23.25 3.51
C ARG A 29 -13.45 24.30 3.57
N ALA A 30 -13.21 25.48 3.02
CA ALA A 30 -14.25 26.53 2.95
C ALA A 30 -15.43 26.14 2.05
N ALA A 31 -15.22 25.31 1.01
CA ALA A 31 -16.30 24.77 0.19
C ALA A 31 -17.14 23.77 0.97
N HIS A 32 -16.52 22.90 1.73
CA HIS A 32 -17.21 21.92 2.59
C HIS A 32 -18.02 22.61 3.69
N GLU A 33 -17.47 23.60 4.38
CA GLU A 33 -18.21 24.41 5.37
C GLU A 33 -19.44 25.11 4.78
N ARG A 34 -19.33 25.64 3.55
CA ARG A 34 -20.48 26.21 2.84
C ARG A 34 -21.57 25.16 2.56
N SER A 35 -21.20 23.95 2.18
CA SER A 35 -22.16 22.87 1.94
C SER A 35 -22.88 22.48 3.23
N LEU A 36 -22.15 22.37 4.35
CA LEU A 36 -22.73 22.14 5.68
C LEU A 36 -23.71 23.22 6.10
N THR A 37 -23.34 24.49 5.92
CA THR A 37 -24.19 25.64 6.25
C THR A 37 -25.50 25.65 5.43
N LYS A 38 -25.42 25.36 4.12
CA LYS A 38 -26.60 25.25 3.25
C LYS A 38 -27.58 24.16 3.69
N TYR A 39 -27.04 23.04 4.17
CA TYR A 39 -27.85 21.94 4.68
C TYR A 39 -28.48 22.24 6.05
N GLY A 40 -28.02 23.30 6.74
CA GLY A 40 -28.44 23.66 8.08
C GLY A 40 -27.72 22.91 9.20
N ALA A 41 -26.53 22.40 8.91
CA ALA A 41 -25.67 21.76 9.92
C ALA A 41 -24.77 22.79 10.59
N SER A 42 -24.64 22.70 11.91
CA SER A 42 -23.74 23.55 12.70
C SER A 42 -22.30 23.02 12.77
N GLY A 43 -22.03 21.87 12.13
CA GLY A 43 -20.71 21.21 12.09
C GLY A 43 -20.81 19.83 11.42
N ALA A 44 -19.63 19.24 11.13
CA ALA A 44 -19.53 17.96 10.41
C ALA A 44 -19.95 16.73 11.26
N GLU A 45 -19.90 16.84 12.59
CA GLU A 45 -20.05 15.67 13.49
C GLU A 45 -21.50 15.18 13.65
N GLN A 46 -22.48 16.06 13.44
CA GLN A 46 -23.90 15.69 13.55
C GLN A 46 -24.72 16.33 12.44
N LEU A 47 -24.78 15.67 11.32
CA LEU A 47 -25.68 16.08 10.25
C LEU A 47 -27.13 15.73 10.63
N PRO A 48 -28.07 16.70 10.60
CA PRO A 48 -29.47 16.41 10.82
C PRO A 48 -30.01 15.41 9.81
N ARG A 49 -31.04 14.67 10.18
CA ARG A 49 -31.76 13.82 9.20
C ARG A 49 -32.36 14.70 8.11
N ILE A 50 -32.56 14.13 6.95
CA ILE A 50 -33.15 14.87 5.80
C ILE A 50 -34.51 15.49 6.19
N GLU A 51 -35.32 14.75 6.95
CA GLU A 51 -36.61 15.17 7.43
C GLU A 51 -36.55 16.34 8.43
N ASP A 52 -35.41 16.46 9.11
CA ASP A 52 -35.20 17.48 10.16
C ASP A 52 -34.60 18.79 9.62
N THR A 53 -34.29 18.84 8.32
CA THR A 53 -33.79 20.08 7.70
C THR A 53 -34.89 21.18 7.72
N PRO A 54 -34.49 22.46 7.85
CA PRO A 54 -35.47 23.56 8.04
C PRO A 54 -36.54 23.63 6.93
N ASP A 55 -36.12 23.43 5.68
CA ASP A 55 -37.04 23.51 4.54
C ASP A 55 -38.01 22.33 4.46
N VAL A 56 -37.53 21.10 4.74
CA VAL A 56 -38.40 19.92 4.80
C VAL A 56 -39.38 20.00 5.96
N ARG A 57 -38.94 20.45 7.13
CA ARG A 57 -39.82 20.67 8.29
C ARG A 57 -40.91 21.68 7.99
N ARG A 58 -40.59 22.81 7.32
CA ARG A 58 -41.57 23.79 6.90
C ARG A 58 -42.59 23.18 5.93
N ALA A 59 -42.10 22.50 4.86
CA ALA A 59 -42.99 21.87 3.87
C ALA A 59 -43.85 20.76 4.49
N SER A 60 -43.29 19.98 5.43
CA SER A 60 -44.03 18.95 6.19
C SER A 60 -45.18 19.55 7.02
N ALA A 61 -44.96 20.69 7.70
CA ALA A 61 -45.96 21.37 8.49
C ALA A 61 -47.08 21.92 7.58
N GLU A 62 -46.76 22.52 6.43
CA GLU A 62 -47.72 23.01 5.46
C GLU A 62 -48.55 21.86 4.85
N LEU A 63 -47.93 20.72 4.55
CA LEU A 63 -48.61 19.52 4.08
C LEU A 63 -49.58 18.98 5.14
N ALA A 64 -49.18 18.93 6.40
CA ALA A 64 -50.04 18.51 7.50
C ALA A 64 -51.26 19.43 7.64
N GLN A 65 -51.07 20.75 7.52
CA GLN A 65 -52.17 21.73 7.53
C GLN A 65 -53.13 21.51 6.37
N ALA A 66 -52.65 21.29 5.14
CA ALA A 66 -53.48 21.03 3.97
C ALA A 66 -54.27 19.71 4.10
N LYS A 67 -53.65 18.64 4.65
CA LYS A 67 -54.36 17.40 4.98
C LYS A 67 -55.53 17.61 5.93
N GLN A 68 -55.33 18.36 7.01
CA GLN A 68 -56.38 18.68 7.95
C GLN A 68 -57.49 19.56 7.33
N ALA A 69 -57.13 20.49 6.42
CA ALA A 69 -58.08 21.31 5.72
C ALA A 69 -58.99 20.47 4.80
N LEU A 70 -58.42 19.54 4.04
CA LEU A 70 -59.14 18.61 3.19
C LEU A 70 -60.11 17.72 4.00
N GLU A 71 -59.65 17.15 5.12
CA GLU A 71 -60.51 16.33 5.98
C GLU A 71 -61.71 17.12 6.54
N ARG A 72 -61.48 18.36 6.97
CA ARG A 72 -62.58 19.26 7.38
C ARG A 72 -63.53 19.56 6.21
N ALA A 73 -62.98 19.82 5.02
CA ALA A 73 -63.81 20.08 3.83
C ALA A 73 -64.67 18.86 3.45
N LYS A 74 -64.13 17.64 3.51
CA LYS A 74 -64.87 16.39 3.29
C LYS A 74 -66.04 16.23 4.26
N GLU A 75 -65.82 16.47 5.57
CA GLU A 75 -66.88 16.40 6.58
C GLU A 75 -67.98 17.45 6.39
N LEU A 76 -67.57 18.68 6.05
CA LEU A 76 -68.57 19.76 5.76
C LEU A 76 -69.35 19.50 4.49
N HIS A 77 -68.74 19.00 3.43
CA HIS A 77 -69.38 18.63 2.20
C HIS A 77 -70.35 17.46 2.39
N LYS A 78 -70.01 16.44 3.14
CA LYS A 78 -70.86 15.31 3.52
C LYS A 78 -72.12 15.78 4.24
N ARG A 79 -72.00 16.87 5.00
CA ARG A 79 -73.16 17.54 5.67
C ARG A 79 -73.89 18.58 4.78
N GLN A 80 -73.47 18.67 3.50
CA GLN A 80 -74.06 19.66 2.52
C GLN A 80 -73.86 21.15 2.92
N LEU A 81 -72.85 21.45 3.73
CA LEU A 81 -72.53 22.78 4.23
C LEU A 81 -71.62 23.59 3.30
N ILE A 82 -70.89 22.94 2.36
CA ILE A 82 -70.06 23.59 1.37
C ILE A 82 -70.28 23.00 -0.03
N PRO A 83 -70.06 23.79 -1.11
CA PRO A 83 -70.22 23.34 -2.48
C PRO A 83 -69.02 22.38 -2.86
N GLN A 84 -69.24 21.58 -3.93
CA GLN A 84 -68.21 20.66 -4.47
C GLN A 84 -66.88 21.37 -4.81
N GLN A 85 -67.00 22.59 -5.37
CA GLN A 85 -65.83 23.41 -5.72
C GLN A 85 -64.91 23.64 -4.53
N ALA A 86 -65.43 23.90 -3.33
CA ALA A 86 -64.54 24.07 -2.12
C ALA A 86 -63.86 22.82 -1.70
N LEU A 87 -64.44 21.62 -1.95
CA LEU A 87 -63.73 20.34 -1.73
C LEU A 87 -62.65 20.13 -2.77
N ASP A 88 -62.91 20.42 -4.06
CA ASP A 88 -61.93 20.28 -5.14
C ASP A 88 -60.75 21.25 -4.96
N ASP A 89 -61.02 22.48 -4.47
CA ASP A 89 -59.97 23.44 -4.13
C ASP A 89 -59.07 22.93 -2.97
N ALA A 90 -59.69 22.34 -1.95
CA ALA A 90 -58.92 21.76 -0.84
C ALA A 90 -58.07 20.53 -1.26
N ASP A 91 -58.59 19.68 -2.16
CA ASP A 91 -57.84 18.56 -2.74
C ASP A 91 -56.67 19.06 -3.60
N THR A 92 -56.90 20.07 -4.42
CA THR A 92 -55.85 20.70 -5.24
C THR A 92 -54.74 21.32 -4.36
N ALA A 93 -55.12 22.01 -3.29
CA ALA A 93 -54.19 22.58 -2.33
C ALA A 93 -53.32 21.49 -1.67
N LEU A 94 -53.93 20.35 -1.29
CA LEU A 94 -53.20 19.23 -0.76
C LEU A 94 -52.17 18.68 -1.75
N ARG A 95 -52.55 18.48 -3.02
CA ARG A 95 -51.63 17.99 -4.07
C ARG A 95 -50.45 18.94 -4.28
N LEU A 96 -50.68 20.25 -4.29
CA LEU A 96 -49.65 21.27 -4.40
C LEU A 96 -48.66 21.21 -3.20
N LYS A 97 -49.20 21.07 -1.96
CA LYS A 97 -48.33 20.96 -0.76
C LYS A 97 -47.56 19.64 -0.71
N ASN A 98 -48.16 18.56 -1.22
CA ASN A 98 -47.44 17.29 -1.34
C ASN A 98 -46.25 17.40 -2.33
N ALA A 99 -46.49 17.99 -3.51
CA ALA A 99 -45.43 18.22 -4.49
C ALA A 99 -44.32 19.14 -3.94
N ALA A 100 -44.68 20.16 -3.15
CA ALA A 100 -43.71 21.03 -2.49
C ALA A 100 -42.87 20.29 -1.43
N TYR A 101 -43.50 19.39 -0.66
CA TYR A 101 -42.79 18.53 0.28
C TYR A 101 -41.82 17.59 -0.43
N ASP A 102 -42.26 16.93 -1.51
CA ASP A 102 -41.42 16.03 -2.30
C ASP A 102 -40.24 16.79 -2.92
N ALA A 103 -40.42 18.00 -3.39
CA ALA A 103 -39.37 18.87 -3.90
C ALA A 103 -38.36 19.26 -2.80
N ALA A 104 -38.84 19.63 -1.61
CA ALA A 104 -37.94 19.93 -0.48
C ALA A 104 -37.14 18.71 -0.02
N MET A 105 -37.75 17.54 0.00
CA MET A 105 -37.05 16.27 0.28
C MET A 105 -35.97 15.98 -0.75
N GLN A 106 -36.23 16.18 -2.03
CA GLN A 106 -35.29 15.98 -3.10
C GLN A 106 -34.10 16.95 -3.00
N GLU A 107 -34.38 18.22 -2.73
CA GLU A 107 -33.36 19.24 -2.54
C GLU A 107 -32.48 18.95 -1.34
N ALA A 108 -33.05 18.52 -0.20
CA ALA A 108 -32.25 18.11 0.96
C ALA A 108 -31.35 16.89 0.69
N LYS A 109 -31.82 15.94 -0.15
CA LYS A 109 -30.98 14.82 -0.63
C LYS A 109 -29.82 15.31 -1.50
N ASN A 110 -30.07 16.26 -2.40
CA ASN A 110 -29.02 16.85 -3.25
C ASN A 110 -27.99 17.57 -2.41
N LEU A 111 -28.42 18.40 -1.46
CA LEU A 111 -27.50 19.08 -0.53
C LEU A 111 -26.68 18.09 0.31
N ARG A 112 -27.26 16.96 0.70
CA ARG A 112 -26.52 15.90 1.39
C ARG A 112 -25.44 15.30 0.50
N ALA A 113 -25.75 15.02 -0.75
CA ALA A 113 -24.79 14.53 -1.74
C ALA A 113 -23.66 15.55 -2.00
N ASP A 114 -24.00 16.86 -2.01
CA ASP A 114 -23.01 17.94 -2.14
C ASP A 114 -22.04 17.98 -0.94
N ILE A 115 -22.52 17.69 0.27
CA ILE A 115 -21.65 17.57 1.46
C ILE A 115 -20.67 16.42 1.27
N ASP A 116 -21.16 15.24 0.90
CA ASP A 116 -20.33 14.04 0.70
C ASP A 116 -19.26 14.29 -0.39
N ALA A 117 -19.65 14.95 -1.50
CA ALA A 117 -18.74 15.32 -2.58
C ALA A 117 -17.67 16.34 -2.14
N SER A 118 -18.08 17.37 -1.38
CA SER A 118 -17.13 18.39 -0.87
C SER A 118 -16.19 17.83 0.21
N GLU A 119 -16.67 16.91 1.04
CA GLU A 119 -15.82 16.19 2.00
C GLU A 119 -14.76 15.35 1.29
N ALA A 120 -15.15 14.61 0.25
CA ALA A 120 -14.23 13.84 -0.56
C ALA A 120 -13.15 14.71 -1.22
N ALA A 121 -13.55 15.88 -1.75
CA ALA A 121 -12.61 16.84 -2.34
C ALA A 121 -11.64 17.42 -1.30
N MET A 122 -12.12 17.72 -0.09
CA MET A 122 -11.28 18.17 1.03
C MET A 122 -10.27 17.10 1.44
N LYS A 123 -10.70 15.86 1.62
CA LYS A 123 -9.82 14.72 1.95
C LYS A 123 -8.75 14.49 0.89
N LEU A 124 -9.10 14.66 -0.39
CA LEU A 124 -8.13 14.57 -1.48
C LEU A 124 -7.06 15.67 -1.40
N ALA A 125 -7.47 16.91 -1.10
CA ALA A 125 -6.54 18.02 -0.93
C ALA A 125 -5.64 17.83 0.31
N GLU A 126 -6.17 17.28 1.40
CA GLU A 126 -5.40 16.88 2.59
C GLU A 126 -4.33 15.84 2.22
N ARG A 127 -4.72 14.83 1.47
CA ARG A 127 -3.79 13.79 1.01
C ARG A 127 -2.67 14.36 0.14
N HIS A 128 -2.98 15.27 -0.79
CA HIS A 128 -1.96 15.94 -1.60
C HIS A 128 -0.98 16.74 -0.74
N LEU A 129 -1.47 17.39 0.33
CA LEU A 129 -0.62 18.13 1.28
C LEU A 129 0.28 17.19 2.10
N GLU A 130 -0.22 16.03 2.50
CA GLU A 130 0.58 14.99 3.16
C GLU A 130 1.66 14.44 2.22
N ASP A 131 1.32 14.16 0.97
CA ASP A 131 2.23 13.63 -0.06
C ASP A 131 3.35 14.63 -0.42
N ALA A 132 3.19 15.90 -0.10
CA ALA A 132 4.26 16.89 -0.21
C ALA A 132 5.43 16.64 0.76
N SER A 133 5.25 15.79 1.77
CA SER A 133 6.31 15.32 2.66
C SER A 133 6.64 13.87 2.35
N ILE A 134 7.63 13.64 1.52
CA ILE A 134 8.08 12.30 1.14
C ILE A 134 8.82 11.69 2.33
N ARG A 135 8.35 10.54 2.80
CA ARG A 135 8.87 9.87 4.01
C ARG A 135 9.51 8.53 3.67
N ALA A 136 10.44 8.10 4.53
CA ALA A 136 11.05 6.77 4.43
C ALA A 136 10.00 5.67 4.68
N PRO A 137 9.84 4.69 3.78
CA PRO A 137 8.87 3.60 3.96
C PRO A 137 9.33 2.53 4.96
N PHE A 138 10.62 2.48 5.27
CA PHE A 138 11.25 1.51 6.20
C PHE A 138 12.56 2.07 6.75
N ASP A 139 13.09 1.43 7.79
CA ASP A 139 14.41 1.74 8.33
C ASP A 139 15.51 1.32 7.37
N GLY A 140 16.44 2.23 7.10
CA GLY A 140 17.48 1.97 6.11
C GLY A 140 18.56 3.04 6.05
N TYR A 141 19.26 3.06 4.94
CA TYR A 141 20.29 4.06 4.63
C TYR A 141 20.03 4.70 3.28
N VAL A 142 20.33 5.97 3.16
CA VAL A 142 20.27 6.68 1.89
C VAL A 142 21.40 6.19 0.99
N GLN A 143 21.02 5.54 -0.10
CA GLN A 143 21.97 5.09 -1.11
C GLN A 143 22.33 6.21 -2.08
N GLN A 144 21.36 7.03 -2.47
CA GLN A 144 21.54 8.11 -3.42
C GLN A 144 20.44 9.16 -3.26
N ARG A 145 20.81 10.42 -3.36
CA ARG A 145 19.90 11.55 -3.52
C ARG A 145 19.95 11.99 -5.00
N MET A 146 18.79 12.07 -5.64
CA MET A 146 18.67 12.37 -7.07
C MET A 146 18.20 13.79 -7.35
N VAL A 147 17.84 14.54 -6.31
CA VAL A 147 17.32 15.91 -6.42
C VAL A 147 18.09 16.85 -5.52
N SER A 148 18.23 18.10 -5.95
CA SER A 148 18.89 19.16 -5.19
C SER A 148 17.87 20.08 -4.50
N LEU A 149 18.33 20.84 -3.51
CA LEU A 149 17.50 21.85 -2.87
C LEU A 149 17.11 22.95 -3.89
N GLY A 150 15.82 23.28 -3.95
CA GLY A 150 15.29 24.26 -4.91
C GLY A 150 15.01 23.72 -6.31
N GLU A 151 15.24 22.43 -6.54
CA GLU A 151 14.95 21.78 -7.82
C GLU A 151 13.46 21.53 -8.02
N LEU A 152 12.97 21.69 -9.24
CA LEU A 152 11.59 21.40 -9.61
C LEU A 152 11.38 19.89 -9.78
N VAL A 153 10.61 19.30 -8.89
CA VAL A 153 10.25 17.87 -8.93
C VAL A 153 8.93 17.68 -9.64
N LYS A 154 8.90 16.75 -10.60
CA LYS A 154 7.67 16.32 -11.29
C LYS A 154 7.11 15.06 -10.67
N ALA A 155 5.81 14.82 -10.87
CA ALA A 155 5.19 13.56 -10.48
C ALA A 155 5.94 12.35 -11.09
N GLN A 156 6.11 11.28 -10.31
CA GLN A 156 6.83 10.04 -10.68
C GLN A 156 8.36 10.19 -10.85
N MET A 157 8.92 11.37 -10.59
CA MET A 157 10.38 11.54 -10.61
C MET A 157 10.97 10.90 -9.34
N PRO A 158 12.00 10.04 -9.46
CA PRO A 158 12.68 9.50 -8.29
C PRO A 158 13.47 10.59 -7.58
N VAL A 159 13.27 10.73 -6.28
CA VAL A 159 13.92 11.78 -5.47
C VAL A 159 15.07 11.24 -4.63
N MET A 160 14.96 10.01 -4.15
CA MET A 160 15.94 9.39 -3.27
C MET A 160 15.82 7.87 -3.31
N THR A 161 16.95 7.18 -3.25
CA THR A 161 17.01 5.72 -3.07
C THR A 161 17.39 5.39 -1.64
N VAL A 162 16.53 4.63 -0.95
CA VAL A 162 16.78 4.11 0.39
C VAL A 162 16.94 2.60 0.32
N VAL A 163 17.96 2.06 0.97
CA VAL A 163 18.24 0.63 0.99
C VAL A 163 18.16 0.08 2.40
N ARG A 164 17.57 -1.09 2.53
CA ARG A 164 17.59 -1.85 3.76
C ARG A 164 18.87 -2.68 3.79
N VAL A 165 19.64 -2.55 4.86
CA VAL A 165 20.89 -3.28 5.03
C VAL A 165 20.82 -4.39 6.08
N ASP A 166 19.75 -4.44 6.87
CA ASP A 166 19.52 -5.48 7.88
C ASP A 166 18.03 -5.90 7.90
N PRO A 167 17.73 -7.21 7.76
CA PRO A 167 18.62 -8.24 7.27
C PRO A 167 18.93 -8.07 5.77
N LEU A 168 20.13 -8.46 5.36
CA LEU A 168 20.46 -8.53 3.94
C LEU A 168 19.91 -9.79 3.29
N LYS A 169 19.44 -9.62 2.06
CA LYS A 169 18.97 -10.71 1.22
C LYS A 169 20.11 -11.14 0.30
N LEU A 170 20.49 -12.40 0.41
CA LEU A 170 21.36 -13.08 -0.53
C LEU A 170 20.50 -13.73 -1.60
N LEU A 171 20.87 -13.55 -2.86
CA LEU A 171 20.33 -14.32 -3.98
C LEU A 171 21.47 -15.20 -4.52
N SER A 172 21.22 -16.49 -4.65
CA SER A 172 22.18 -17.43 -5.19
C SER A 172 21.48 -18.49 -6.03
N GLU A 173 22.23 -19.11 -6.93
CA GLU A 173 21.75 -20.19 -7.79
C GLU A 173 22.51 -21.49 -7.50
N ILE A 174 21.79 -22.59 -7.54
CA ILE A 174 22.32 -23.93 -7.31
C ILE A 174 21.93 -24.86 -8.45
N PRO A 175 22.80 -25.78 -8.89
CA PRO A 175 22.47 -26.78 -9.88
C PRO A 175 21.27 -27.63 -9.49
N GLU A 176 20.40 -27.95 -10.46
CA GLU A 176 19.16 -28.73 -10.30
C GLU A 176 19.38 -30.03 -9.51
N ARG A 177 20.50 -30.73 -9.78
CA ARG A 177 20.84 -31.97 -9.08
C ARG A 177 20.96 -31.82 -7.56
N MET A 178 21.17 -30.61 -7.05
CA MET A 178 21.28 -30.33 -5.62
C MET A 178 19.93 -30.01 -4.95
N ALA A 179 18.85 -29.91 -5.71
CA ALA A 179 17.52 -29.56 -5.21
C ALA A 179 17.04 -30.42 -4.03
N PRO A 180 17.24 -31.75 -3.99
CA PRO A 180 16.77 -32.58 -2.88
C PRO A 180 17.41 -32.27 -1.53
N TRP A 181 18.61 -31.66 -1.53
CA TRP A 181 19.41 -31.40 -0.33
C TRP A 181 19.34 -29.97 0.17
N VAL A 182 18.61 -29.08 -0.53
CA VAL A 182 18.43 -27.68 -0.12
C VAL A 182 17.03 -27.48 0.42
N LYS A 183 16.92 -26.96 1.64
CA LYS A 183 15.63 -26.79 2.32
C LYS A 183 15.52 -25.38 2.91
N VAL A 184 14.30 -24.87 2.96
CA VAL A 184 14.00 -23.63 3.70
C VAL A 184 14.32 -23.84 5.17
N GLY A 185 14.94 -22.84 5.81
CA GLY A 185 15.41 -22.91 7.19
C GLY A 185 16.83 -23.48 7.35
N GLN A 186 17.47 -23.95 6.27
CA GLN A 186 18.82 -24.49 6.32
C GLN A 186 19.85 -23.38 6.56
N PRO A 187 20.78 -23.56 7.52
CA PRO A 187 21.85 -22.61 7.75
C PRO A 187 22.89 -22.67 6.64
N LEU A 188 23.50 -21.54 6.35
CA LEU A 188 24.59 -21.39 5.43
C LEU A 188 25.59 -20.35 5.93
N THR A 189 26.81 -20.42 5.41
CA THR A 189 27.88 -19.48 5.75
C THR A 189 28.27 -18.68 4.51
N LEU A 190 28.42 -17.37 4.71
CA LEU A 190 28.88 -16.43 3.69
C LEU A 190 30.33 -15.98 3.98
N SER A 191 31.09 -15.81 2.94
CA SER A 191 32.36 -15.08 2.97
C SER A 191 32.36 -14.03 1.87
N VAL A 192 32.85 -12.85 2.18
CA VAL A 192 32.97 -11.72 1.23
C VAL A 192 34.44 -11.31 1.14
N ASP A 193 34.89 -10.90 -0.03
CA ASP A 193 36.29 -10.54 -0.24
C ASP A 193 36.74 -9.31 0.57
N ALA A 194 35.81 -8.45 0.96
CA ALA A 194 36.08 -7.29 1.82
C ALA A 194 36.47 -7.70 3.27
N PHE A 195 36.07 -8.89 3.71
CA PHE A 195 36.38 -9.43 5.05
C PHE A 195 36.76 -10.90 4.96
N PRO A 196 37.99 -11.24 4.47
CA PRO A 196 38.37 -12.61 4.16
C PRO A 196 38.38 -13.52 5.39
N ASP A 197 38.66 -12.95 6.56
CA ASP A 197 38.79 -13.68 7.83
C ASP A 197 37.44 -13.77 8.59
N LYS A 198 36.40 -13.06 8.14
CA LYS A 198 35.08 -13.11 8.77
C LYS A 198 34.14 -14.04 8.01
N ARG A 199 33.39 -14.79 8.77
CA ARG A 199 32.28 -15.61 8.28
C ARG A 199 30.95 -15.04 8.78
N PHE A 200 29.99 -14.97 7.89
CA PHE A 200 28.66 -14.46 8.21
C PHE A 200 27.65 -15.60 8.08
N ASN A 201 26.83 -15.76 9.06
CA ASN A 201 25.76 -16.77 9.02
C ASN A 201 24.54 -16.22 8.30
N ALA A 202 23.90 -17.09 7.54
CA ALA A 202 22.60 -16.80 6.92
C ALA A 202 21.73 -18.04 6.94
N THR A 203 20.45 -17.85 6.65
CA THR A 203 19.46 -18.94 6.64
C THR A 203 18.68 -18.88 5.34
N VAL A 204 18.51 -20.02 4.68
CA VAL A 204 17.67 -20.14 3.47
C VAL A 204 16.25 -19.76 3.82
N SER A 205 15.74 -18.71 3.20
CA SER A 205 14.38 -18.19 3.44
C SER A 205 13.38 -18.65 2.39
N ARG A 206 13.82 -18.77 1.14
CA ARG A 206 12.96 -19.15 0.00
C ARG A 206 13.75 -19.91 -1.03
N ILE A 207 13.06 -20.80 -1.75
CA ILE A 207 13.61 -21.56 -2.88
C ILE A 207 12.65 -21.38 -4.05
N SER A 208 13.17 -21.08 -5.23
CA SER A 208 12.37 -20.98 -6.43
C SER A 208 11.73 -22.33 -6.77
N PRO A 209 10.43 -22.38 -7.06
CA PRO A 209 9.78 -23.62 -7.50
C PRO A 209 10.12 -23.99 -8.95
N ALA A 210 10.74 -23.08 -9.70
CA ALA A 210 11.08 -23.26 -11.09
C ALA A 210 12.59 -23.32 -11.32
N VAL A 211 13.01 -24.19 -12.24
CA VAL A 211 14.39 -24.33 -12.71
C VAL A 211 14.58 -23.48 -13.96
N ASN A 212 15.66 -22.74 -14.01
CA ASN A 212 16.07 -22.06 -15.23
C ASN A 212 16.55 -23.12 -16.24
N THR A 213 15.83 -23.29 -17.34
CA THR A 213 16.09 -24.32 -18.35
C THR A 213 17.37 -24.09 -19.15
N GLN A 214 17.88 -22.88 -19.20
CA GLN A 214 19.11 -22.53 -19.90
C GLN A 214 20.35 -22.88 -19.07
N THR A 215 20.33 -22.55 -17.77
CA THR A 215 21.47 -22.76 -16.87
C THR A 215 21.40 -24.07 -16.08
N ARG A 216 20.24 -24.74 -16.07
CA ARG A 216 19.95 -25.90 -15.24
C ARG A 216 20.18 -25.64 -13.75
N THR A 217 19.83 -24.44 -13.31
CA THR A 217 19.94 -24.00 -11.92
C THR A 217 18.58 -23.59 -11.38
N PHE A 218 18.43 -23.63 -10.08
CA PHE A 218 17.31 -22.98 -9.38
C PHE A 218 17.84 -21.93 -8.41
N ALA A 219 17.08 -20.83 -8.30
CA ALA A 219 17.43 -19.74 -7.41
C ALA A 219 16.95 -20.02 -5.99
N PHE A 220 17.70 -19.58 -4.99
CA PHE A 220 17.25 -19.51 -3.63
C PHE A 220 17.63 -18.15 -3.01
N GLU A 221 16.83 -17.74 -2.04
CA GLU A 221 17.08 -16.57 -1.22
C GLU A 221 17.47 -17.00 0.19
N ALA A 222 18.46 -16.31 0.76
CA ALA A 222 18.80 -16.45 2.17
C ALA A 222 18.84 -15.09 2.85
N LEU A 223 18.53 -15.06 4.14
CA LEU A 223 18.61 -13.86 4.97
C LEU A 223 19.84 -13.91 5.85
N ALA A 224 20.66 -12.88 5.77
CA ALA A 224 21.85 -12.69 6.57
C ALA A 224 21.62 -11.52 7.54
N PRO A 225 21.63 -11.72 8.85
CA PRO A 225 21.65 -10.64 9.84
C PRO A 225 22.90 -9.76 9.62
N ASN A 226 22.71 -8.44 9.66
CA ASN A 226 23.76 -7.47 9.38
C ASN A 226 23.64 -6.23 10.27
N ALA A 227 23.41 -6.41 11.56
CA ALA A 227 23.19 -5.33 12.51
C ALA A 227 24.33 -4.31 12.58
N GLU A 228 25.57 -4.76 12.33
CA GLU A 228 26.77 -3.90 12.28
C GLU A 228 26.94 -3.20 10.91
N ALA A 229 26.04 -3.43 9.95
CA ALA A 229 26.11 -2.88 8.59
C ALA A 229 27.45 -3.10 7.85
N LEU A 230 28.16 -4.18 8.19
CA LEU A 230 29.44 -4.55 7.57
C LEU A 230 29.26 -5.02 6.12
N LEU A 231 28.23 -5.81 5.88
CA LEU A 231 27.87 -6.27 4.53
C LEU A 231 27.14 -5.15 3.80
N LYS A 232 27.55 -4.88 2.58
CA LYS A 232 26.92 -3.86 1.72
C LYS A 232 26.09 -4.52 0.63
N PRO A 233 24.87 -4.00 0.33
CA PRO A 233 24.10 -4.45 -0.81
C PRO A 233 24.91 -4.32 -2.11
N GLY A 234 24.79 -5.31 -3.01
CA GLY A 234 25.52 -5.35 -4.27
C GLY A 234 26.91 -6.00 -4.19
N THR A 235 27.34 -6.46 -3.01
CA THR A 235 28.58 -7.21 -2.85
C THR A 235 28.40 -8.67 -3.28
N PHE A 236 29.41 -9.24 -3.95
CA PHE A 236 29.48 -10.69 -4.20
C PHE A 236 29.89 -11.43 -2.93
N ALA A 237 29.23 -12.55 -2.69
CA ALA A 237 29.55 -13.42 -1.56
C ALA A 237 29.75 -14.86 -2.04
N ARG A 238 30.74 -15.56 -1.44
CA ARG A 238 30.86 -16.99 -1.60
C ARG A 238 30.01 -17.67 -0.55
N VAL A 239 29.16 -18.59 -1.01
CA VAL A 239 28.21 -19.31 -0.17
C VAL A 239 28.75 -20.71 0.09
N ARG A 240 28.75 -21.11 1.35
CA ARG A 240 28.96 -22.49 1.76
C ARG A 240 27.69 -23.01 2.38
N LEU A 241 27.07 -23.94 1.70
CA LEU A 241 25.89 -24.65 2.16
C LEU A 241 26.30 -26.09 2.49
N GLU A 242 26.09 -26.48 3.74
CA GLU A 242 26.35 -27.87 4.15
C GLU A 242 25.12 -28.70 3.84
N THR A 243 25.32 -29.76 3.08
CA THR A 243 24.23 -30.66 2.69
C THR A 243 24.42 -32.02 3.40
N SER A 244 23.33 -32.78 3.52
CA SER A 244 23.36 -34.15 4.03
C SER A 244 23.83 -35.18 2.99
N LEU A 245 24.26 -34.71 1.82
CA LEU A 245 24.79 -35.59 0.78
C LEU A 245 26.14 -36.16 1.21
N VAL A 246 26.19 -37.44 1.43
CA VAL A 246 27.44 -38.18 1.66
C VAL A 246 27.76 -38.98 0.40
N GLU A 247 28.73 -38.53 -0.36
CA GLU A 247 29.25 -39.29 -1.50
C GLU A 247 30.42 -40.15 -1.02
N GLN A 248 30.32 -41.45 -1.28
CA GLN A 248 31.49 -42.33 -1.12
C GLN A 248 32.39 -42.12 -2.34
N VAL A 249 33.48 -41.43 -2.13
CA VAL A 249 34.50 -41.23 -3.15
C VAL A 249 35.73 -42.08 -2.86
N LEU A 250 36.18 -42.76 -3.86
CA LEU A 250 37.50 -43.41 -3.79
C LEU A 250 38.58 -42.35 -3.89
N ALA A 251 39.27 -42.11 -2.79
CA ALA A 251 40.38 -41.18 -2.76
C ALA A 251 41.69 -41.96 -2.82
N ILE A 252 42.54 -41.58 -3.74
CA ILE A 252 43.90 -42.11 -3.82
C ILE A 252 44.91 -41.01 -3.49
N PRO A 253 46.03 -41.31 -2.81
CA PRO A 253 47.10 -40.34 -2.59
C PRO A 253 47.59 -39.79 -3.93
N TYR A 254 47.85 -38.49 -4.00
CA TYR A 254 48.39 -37.87 -5.23
C TYR A 254 49.68 -38.54 -5.73
N ALA A 255 50.51 -39.04 -4.82
CA ALA A 255 51.73 -39.79 -5.13
C ALA A 255 51.48 -41.15 -5.82
N ALA A 256 50.23 -41.66 -5.75
CA ALA A 256 49.86 -42.91 -6.44
C ALA A 256 49.37 -42.66 -7.88
N MET A 257 49.24 -41.38 -8.30
CA MET A 257 48.88 -41.02 -9.65
C MET A 257 50.11 -40.86 -10.54
N GLN A 258 50.14 -41.59 -11.64
CA GLN A 258 51.16 -41.46 -12.67
C GLN A 258 50.55 -40.79 -13.92
N TYR A 259 51.15 -39.66 -14.32
CA TYR A 259 50.79 -39.00 -15.58
C TYR A 259 51.72 -39.47 -16.69
N ARG A 260 51.14 -40.12 -17.69
CA ARG A 260 51.89 -40.61 -18.84
C ARG A 260 51.06 -40.54 -20.11
N TYR A 261 51.62 -39.99 -21.19
CA TYR A 261 50.95 -39.86 -22.49
C TYR A 261 49.59 -39.13 -22.46
N GLY A 262 49.45 -38.06 -21.63
CA GLY A 262 48.20 -37.29 -21.58
C GLY A 262 47.12 -37.90 -20.68
N VAL A 263 47.35 -39.01 -19.99
CA VAL A 263 46.37 -39.70 -19.14
C VAL A 263 46.93 -39.90 -17.73
N TYR A 264 46.10 -39.62 -16.73
CA TYR A 264 46.34 -39.98 -15.35
C TYR A 264 45.95 -41.45 -15.13
N ARG A 265 46.87 -42.23 -14.53
CA ARG A 265 46.63 -43.62 -14.18
C ARG A 265 47.00 -43.85 -12.72
N ALA A 266 46.22 -44.70 -12.06
CA ALA A 266 46.55 -45.24 -10.75
C ALA A 266 46.50 -46.77 -10.87
N PHE A 267 47.42 -47.44 -10.25
CA PHE A 267 47.49 -48.89 -10.23
C PHE A 267 47.12 -49.39 -8.84
N ALA A 268 46.14 -50.30 -8.78
CA ALA A 268 45.88 -51.06 -7.57
C ALA A 268 46.72 -52.32 -7.56
N VAL A 269 47.27 -52.67 -6.38
CA VAL A 269 48.01 -53.90 -6.19
C VAL A 269 47.12 -54.89 -5.50
N ASP A 270 46.78 -55.97 -6.17
CA ASP A 270 46.07 -57.09 -5.60
C ASP A 270 46.96 -58.32 -5.61
N GLY A 271 47.49 -58.63 -4.43
CA GLY A 271 48.53 -59.63 -4.26
C GLY A 271 49.82 -59.30 -5.03
N ASP A 272 50.26 -60.15 -5.98
CA ASP A 272 51.41 -59.98 -6.86
C ASP A 272 51.09 -59.41 -8.26
N HIS A 273 49.85 -59.01 -8.47
CA HIS A 273 49.37 -58.47 -9.75
C HIS A 273 49.06 -56.98 -9.68
N LEU A 274 49.40 -56.24 -10.74
CA LEU A 274 49.03 -54.84 -10.96
C LEU A 274 47.77 -54.81 -11.83
N GLU A 275 46.67 -54.27 -11.31
CA GLU A 275 45.46 -53.89 -12.10
C GLU A 275 45.45 -52.42 -12.47
#